data_07b17634b55f6c4f5bf39e7030dc55cf
#
_entry.id   07b17634b55f6c4f5bf39e7030dc55cf
#
_cell.length_a   1.000
_cell.length_b   1.000
_cell.length_c   1.000
_cell.angle_alpha   90.00
_cell.angle_beta   90.00
_cell.angle_gamma   90.00
#
_symmetry.space_group_name_H-M   'P 1'
#
loop_
_entity.id
_entity.type
_entity.pdbx_description
1 polymer ?
#
loop_
_entity_poly.entity_id
_entity_poly.type
_entity_poly.pdbx_seq_one_letter_code
_entity_poly.pdbx_strand_id
1 'polypeptide(L)'
;MTTKMPKYLTGSFRRNCDRYEIISTLGRGKYSEVYEGIDNVSGKRVVIKILKPVRKVKISREITILQTLRSGTNIVELLDVCLDRVTNTPSLIFEFISSSNLKTILNQLSLEDIQHYTFQILKAIDYCHSRGIMHRDIKPMNIIVDVNNKSLKLIDWGLSEFYIPNKDFNTRVSSRPYKSPELLIGYHYYDFSMDIWSTGCILAAMMFKKDHFFLGKDNNDQLLKIVQILGSNDFFNYLQKFNITVDASEMTLYKKYCK
;
A
#
# COMPACT_ATOMS: atom_id res chain seq x y z
N MET A 1 -6.09 -33.12 9.75
CA MET A 1 -4.81 -32.57 10.19
C MET A 1 -5.06 -31.16 10.70
N THR A 2 -5.14 -30.99 12.02
CA THR A 2 -5.31 -29.69 12.69
C THR A 2 -4.00 -28.93 12.64
N THR A 3 -3.84 -28.04 11.68
CA THR A 3 -2.69 -27.14 11.58
C THR A 3 -2.67 -26.22 12.79
N LYS A 4 -1.72 -26.43 13.72
CA LYS A 4 -1.47 -25.55 14.87
C LYS A 4 -1.27 -24.11 14.39
N MET A 5 -2.00 -23.15 14.99
CA MET A 5 -1.77 -21.73 14.79
C MET A 5 -0.31 -21.36 15.09
N PRO A 6 0.31 -20.45 14.32
CA PRO A 6 1.66 -19.97 14.61
C PRO A 6 1.72 -19.38 16.02
N LYS A 7 2.83 -19.63 16.75
CA LYS A 7 3.04 -19.25 18.17
C LYS A 7 2.79 -17.77 18.50
N TYR A 8 2.98 -16.86 17.52
CA TYR A 8 2.73 -15.42 17.69
C TYR A 8 1.23 -15.02 17.67
N LEU A 9 0.33 -15.91 17.23
CA LEU A 9 -1.11 -15.74 17.41
C LEU A 9 -1.61 -16.35 18.74
N THR A 10 -0.74 -17.01 19.50
CA THR A 10 -1.11 -17.70 20.75
C THR A 10 -0.89 -16.86 22.00
N GLY A 11 -0.22 -15.70 21.94
CA GLY A 11 0.26 -14.98 23.13
C GLY A 11 -0.65 -13.90 23.72
N SER A 12 -1.43 -13.15 22.94
CA SER A 12 -2.24 -12.04 23.49
C SER A 12 -3.45 -11.61 22.64
N PHE A 13 -3.68 -12.22 21.49
CA PHE A 13 -4.71 -11.80 20.53
C PHE A 13 -6.03 -12.64 20.58
N ARG A 14 -6.38 -13.21 21.74
CA ARG A 14 -7.66 -13.92 21.95
C ARG A 14 -8.73 -13.00 22.53
N ARG A 15 -8.73 -11.71 22.19
CA ARG A 15 -9.83 -10.86 22.63
C ARG A 15 -11.07 -11.16 21.79
N ASN A 16 -12.20 -11.22 22.47
CA ASN A 16 -13.51 -11.37 21.86
C ASN A 16 -13.83 -10.09 21.06
N CYS A 17 -14.35 -10.20 19.85
CA CYS A 17 -14.79 -9.08 19.05
C CYS A 17 -15.96 -8.30 19.66
N ASP A 18 -16.66 -8.88 20.67
CA ASP A 18 -17.80 -8.26 21.38
C ASP A 18 -17.48 -6.90 22.03
N ARG A 19 -16.18 -6.59 22.17
CA ARG A 19 -15.72 -5.28 22.62
C ARG A 19 -16.02 -4.16 21.61
N TYR A 20 -16.10 -4.52 20.33
CA TYR A 20 -16.16 -3.54 19.24
C TYR A 20 -17.53 -3.61 18.56
N GLU A 21 -18.25 -2.49 18.54
CA GLU A 21 -19.54 -2.34 17.88
C GLU A 21 -19.37 -1.66 16.53
N ILE A 22 -20.00 -2.21 15.48
CA ILE A 22 -20.00 -1.65 14.13
C ILE A 22 -21.06 -0.55 14.03
N ILE A 23 -20.65 0.63 13.53
CA ILE A 23 -21.54 1.77 13.32
C ILE A 23 -21.92 1.87 11.84
N SER A 24 -20.91 1.92 10.95
CA SER A 24 -21.12 2.20 9.53
C SER A 24 -20.08 1.50 8.65
N THR A 25 -20.41 1.29 7.38
CA THR A 25 -19.47 0.75 6.39
C THR A 25 -18.60 1.87 5.84
N LEU A 26 -17.27 1.71 5.92
CA LEU A 26 -16.29 2.61 5.31
C LEU A 26 -15.85 2.13 3.92
N GLY A 27 -15.83 0.81 3.68
CA GLY A 27 -15.45 0.29 2.37
C GLY A 27 -15.50 -1.23 2.29
N ARG A 28 -15.57 -1.74 1.05
CA ARG A 28 -15.54 -3.18 0.76
C ARG A 28 -14.47 -3.46 -0.29
N GLY A 29 -13.50 -4.26 0.07
CA GLY A 29 -12.41 -4.68 -0.79
C GLY A 29 -12.48 -6.16 -1.16
N LYS A 30 -11.55 -6.57 -2.03
CA LYS A 30 -11.41 -7.98 -2.45
C LYS A 30 -11.08 -8.90 -1.27
N TYR A 31 -10.30 -8.41 -0.30
CA TYR A 31 -9.71 -9.20 0.79
C TYR A 31 -10.24 -8.84 2.17
N SER A 32 -11.02 -7.77 2.31
CA SER A 32 -11.56 -7.31 3.58
C SER A 32 -12.80 -6.45 3.40
N GLU A 33 -13.54 -6.29 4.49
CA GLU A 33 -14.57 -5.26 4.64
C GLU A 33 -14.13 -4.35 5.79
N VAL A 34 -14.33 -3.04 5.62
CA VAL A 34 -13.85 -2.02 6.55
C VAL A 34 -15.03 -1.24 7.08
N TYR A 35 -15.11 -1.15 8.39
CA TYR A 35 -16.19 -0.50 9.10
C TYR A 35 -15.65 0.54 10.07
N GLU A 36 -16.43 1.58 10.30
CA GLU A 36 -16.34 2.41 11.48
C GLU A 36 -17.00 1.69 12.64
N GLY A 37 -16.39 1.78 13.82
CA GLY A 37 -16.94 1.19 15.04
C GLY A 37 -16.59 1.99 16.28
N ILE A 38 -17.12 1.52 17.41
CA ILE A 38 -16.80 2.02 18.76
C ILE A 38 -16.17 0.90 19.57
N ASP A 39 -15.14 1.23 20.33
CA ASP A 39 -14.62 0.41 21.42
C ASP A 39 -15.48 0.66 22.67
N ASN A 40 -16.33 -0.28 23.03
CA ASN A 40 -17.27 -0.16 24.16
C ASN A 40 -16.60 -0.04 25.53
N VAL A 41 -15.29 -0.32 25.62
CA VAL A 41 -14.53 -0.14 26.88
C VAL A 41 -14.01 1.29 27.02
N SER A 42 -13.49 1.87 25.95
CA SER A 42 -12.91 3.22 25.98
C SER A 42 -13.86 4.32 25.49
N GLY A 43 -14.97 3.97 24.84
CA GLY A 43 -15.88 4.90 24.15
C GLY A 43 -15.29 5.56 22.91
N LYS A 44 -14.09 5.12 22.46
CA LYS A 44 -13.41 5.73 21.31
C LYS A 44 -13.85 5.13 19.99
N ARG A 45 -13.90 5.96 18.95
CA ARG A 45 -14.09 5.49 17.57
C ARG A 45 -12.87 4.70 17.11
N VAL A 46 -13.12 3.63 16.36
CA VAL A 46 -12.11 2.74 15.78
C VAL A 46 -12.46 2.40 14.35
N VAL A 47 -11.48 1.91 13.59
CA VAL A 47 -11.69 1.27 12.29
C VAL A 47 -11.56 -0.23 12.47
N ILE A 48 -12.57 -0.99 12.03
CA ILE A 48 -12.64 -2.44 12.10
C ILE A 48 -12.46 -3.00 10.69
N LYS A 49 -11.32 -3.66 10.42
CA LYS A 49 -11.04 -4.34 9.16
C LYS A 49 -11.28 -5.84 9.34
N ILE A 50 -12.43 -6.32 8.87
CA ILE A 50 -12.79 -7.75 8.88
C ILE A 50 -12.17 -8.41 7.67
N LEU A 51 -11.29 -9.40 7.90
CA LEU A 51 -10.55 -10.06 6.81
C LEU A 51 -11.41 -11.18 6.21
N LYS A 52 -11.56 -11.19 4.87
CA LYS A 52 -12.16 -12.33 4.16
C LYS A 52 -11.26 -13.56 4.24
N PRO A 53 -11.75 -14.76 3.99
CA PRO A 53 -10.95 -15.98 4.02
C PRO A 53 -9.75 -15.87 3.07
N VAL A 54 -8.56 -15.68 3.63
CA VAL A 54 -7.28 -15.64 2.92
C VAL A 54 -6.28 -16.57 3.60
N ARG A 55 -5.17 -16.89 2.94
CA ARG A 55 -4.14 -17.73 3.51
C ARG A 55 -3.64 -17.15 4.84
N LYS A 56 -3.63 -17.95 5.90
CA LYS A 56 -3.19 -17.55 7.26
C LYS A 56 -1.83 -16.84 7.28
N VAL A 57 -0.92 -17.25 6.39
CA VAL A 57 0.41 -16.62 6.24
C VAL A 57 0.32 -15.13 5.88
N LYS A 58 -0.66 -14.73 5.05
CA LYS A 58 -0.86 -13.31 4.68
C LYS A 58 -1.34 -12.49 5.87
N ILE A 59 -2.28 -13.05 6.64
CA ILE A 59 -2.80 -12.40 7.86
C ILE A 59 -1.68 -12.22 8.88
N SER A 60 -0.95 -13.28 9.17
CA SER A 60 0.18 -13.24 10.11
C SER A 60 1.23 -12.22 9.69
N ARG A 61 1.54 -12.15 8.38
CA ARG A 61 2.51 -11.18 7.85
C ARG A 61 2.03 -9.75 8.04
N GLU A 62 0.77 -9.43 7.69
CA GLU A 62 0.20 -8.09 7.88
C GLU A 62 0.25 -7.67 9.36
N ILE A 63 -0.14 -8.56 10.27
CA ILE A 63 -0.08 -8.31 11.73
C ILE A 63 1.37 -8.08 12.19
N THR A 64 2.31 -8.93 11.77
CA THR A 64 3.73 -8.81 12.16
C THR A 64 4.31 -7.49 11.65
N ILE A 65 3.99 -7.10 10.41
CA ILE A 65 4.43 -5.83 9.83
C ILE A 65 3.87 -4.65 10.63
N LEU A 66 2.57 -4.62 10.91
CA LEU A 66 1.93 -3.56 11.68
C LEU A 66 2.49 -3.46 13.12
N GLN A 67 2.82 -4.60 13.74
CA GLN A 67 3.49 -4.63 15.05
C GLN A 67 4.92 -4.09 15.00
N THR A 68 5.67 -4.41 13.94
CA THR A 68 7.03 -3.90 13.72
C THR A 68 7.02 -2.39 13.47
N LEU A 69 5.97 -1.88 12.84
CA LEU A 69 5.80 -0.46 12.53
C LEU A 69 5.07 0.34 13.60
N ARG A 70 4.74 -0.28 14.74
CA ARG A 70 3.98 0.37 15.81
C ARG A 70 4.61 1.70 16.25
N SER A 71 3.76 2.70 16.48
CA SER A 71 4.14 4.08 16.82
C SER A 71 5.04 4.76 15.78
N GLY A 72 5.05 4.26 14.55
CA GLY A 72 5.83 4.80 13.45
C GLY A 72 5.32 6.13 12.94
N THR A 73 6.25 6.94 12.46
CA THR A 73 5.92 8.25 11.87
C THR A 73 4.99 8.06 10.67
N ASN A 74 3.81 8.66 10.75
CA ASN A 74 2.81 8.64 9.67
C ASN A 74 2.28 7.24 9.27
N ILE A 75 2.39 6.27 10.17
CA ILE A 75 1.85 4.93 10.00
C ILE A 75 0.55 4.81 10.81
N VAL A 76 -0.47 4.16 10.26
CA VAL A 76 -1.70 3.86 10.98
C VAL A 76 -1.41 2.91 12.15
N GLU A 77 -1.99 3.18 13.32
CA GLU A 77 -1.77 2.35 14.50
C GLU A 77 -2.74 1.16 14.53
N LEU A 78 -2.18 -0.05 14.65
CA LEU A 78 -2.93 -1.26 14.97
C LEU A 78 -3.15 -1.30 16.48
N LEU A 79 -4.40 -1.12 16.92
CA LEU A 79 -4.79 -1.09 18.32
C LEU A 79 -4.99 -2.48 18.90
N ASP A 80 -5.66 -3.36 18.15
CA ASP A 80 -5.99 -4.72 18.59
C ASP A 80 -6.17 -5.68 17.41
N VAL A 81 -6.16 -6.97 17.71
CA VAL A 81 -6.56 -8.04 16.79
C VAL A 81 -7.53 -8.93 17.53
N CYS A 82 -8.74 -9.08 17.02
CA CYS A 82 -9.75 -9.95 17.61
C CYS A 82 -10.16 -11.07 16.62
N LEU A 83 -10.74 -12.13 17.15
CA LEU A 83 -11.20 -13.29 16.40
C LEU A 83 -12.67 -13.53 16.71
N ASP A 84 -13.50 -13.51 15.68
CA ASP A 84 -14.87 -13.99 15.79
C ASP A 84 -14.85 -15.49 16.12
N ARG A 85 -15.51 -15.87 17.22
CA ARG A 85 -15.48 -17.25 17.74
C ARG A 85 -16.31 -18.22 16.92
N VAL A 86 -17.31 -17.72 16.20
CA VAL A 86 -18.23 -18.54 15.40
C VAL A 86 -17.61 -18.81 14.02
N THR A 87 -17.20 -17.76 13.35
CA THR A 87 -16.67 -17.84 11.97
C THR A 87 -15.15 -18.06 11.90
N ASN A 88 -14.42 -17.93 13.01
CA ASN A 88 -12.96 -17.89 13.07
C ASN A 88 -12.35 -16.81 12.13
N THR A 89 -13.11 -15.72 11.92
CA THR A 89 -12.68 -14.61 11.06
C THR A 89 -11.91 -13.60 11.89
N PRO A 90 -10.66 -13.28 11.53
CA PRO A 90 -9.87 -12.27 12.23
C PRO A 90 -10.29 -10.87 11.80
N SER A 91 -10.32 -9.97 12.77
CA SER A 91 -10.54 -8.54 12.57
C SER A 91 -9.38 -7.75 13.13
N LEU A 92 -8.88 -6.80 12.34
CA LEU A 92 -7.84 -5.86 12.74
C LEU A 92 -8.50 -4.55 13.14
N ILE A 93 -8.15 -4.06 14.33
CA ILE A 93 -8.70 -2.83 14.91
C ILE A 93 -7.66 -1.74 14.82
N PHE A 94 -8.00 -0.64 14.15
CA PHE A 94 -7.10 0.49 13.94
C PHE A 94 -7.63 1.76 14.60
N GLU A 95 -6.72 2.72 14.80
CA GLU A 95 -7.09 4.08 15.17
C GLU A 95 -8.09 4.65 14.14
N PHE A 96 -9.08 5.41 14.62
CA PHE A 96 -9.98 6.15 13.74
C PHE A 96 -9.39 7.53 13.45
N ILE A 97 -9.30 7.87 12.18
CA ILE A 97 -8.82 9.18 11.72
C ILE A 97 -10.00 9.90 11.09
N SER A 98 -10.45 10.99 11.73
CA SER A 98 -11.56 11.81 11.23
C SER A 98 -11.11 12.68 10.06
N SER A 99 -11.01 12.09 8.86
CA SER A 99 -10.46 12.78 7.69
C SER A 99 -10.76 12.03 6.40
N SER A 100 -10.27 12.53 5.29
CA SER A 100 -10.46 11.96 3.95
C SER A 100 -9.18 11.32 3.43
N ASN A 101 -9.29 10.43 2.43
CA ASN A 101 -8.10 9.97 1.72
C ASN A 101 -7.57 11.08 0.77
N LEU A 102 -6.27 11.02 0.47
CA LEU A 102 -5.60 12.01 -0.38
C LEU A 102 -6.26 12.14 -1.76
N LYS A 103 -6.89 11.08 -2.29
CA LYS A 103 -7.55 11.10 -3.59
C LYS A 103 -8.67 12.15 -3.65
N THR A 104 -9.42 12.34 -2.57
CA THR A 104 -10.56 13.28 -2.54
C THR A 104 -10.16 14.75 -2.62
N ILE A 105 -8.94 15.08 -2.16
CA ILE A 105 -8.42 16.44 -2.11
C ILE A 105 -7.29 16.71 -3.12
N LEU A 106 -6.82 15.70 -3.82
CA LEU A 106 -5.62 15.73 -4.67
C LEU A 106 -5.59 16.91 -5.64
N ASN A 107 -6.72 17.20 -6.29
CA ASN A 107 -6.83 18.28 -7.29
C ASN A 107 -7.00 19.68 -6.67
N GLN A 108 -7.19 19.78 -5.35
CA GLN A 108 -7.45 21.03 -4.63
C GLN A 108 -6.23 21.55 -3.87
N LEU A 109 -5.17 20.74 -3.76
CA LEU A 109 -3.97 21.07 -3.00
C LEU A 109 -3.23 22.27 -3.58
N SER A 110 -2.78 23.16 -2.71
CA SER A 110 -1.83 24.23 -3.04
C SER A 110 -0.43 23.65 -3.25
N LEU A 111 0.50 24.44 -3.80
CA LEU A 111 1.89 24.01 -3.94
C LEU A 111 2.53 23.70 -2.57
N GLU A 112 2.23 24.51 -1.56
CA GLU A 112 2.69 24.29 -0.18
C GLU A 112 2.16 22.96 0.39
N ASP A 113 0.87 22.66 0.18
CA ASP A 113 0.30 21.39 0.61
C ASP A 113 0.93 20.19 -0.12
N ILE A 114 1.19 20.31 -1.42
CA ILE A 114 1.87 19.28 -2.21
C ILE A 114 3.26 19.01 -1.63
N GLN A 115 4.04 20.04 -1.35
CA GLN A 115 5.36 19.90 -0.72
C GLN A 115 5.24 19.24 0.65
N HIS A 116 4.32 19.73 1.49
CA HIS A 116 4.11 19.21 2.84
C HIS A 116 3.72 17.72 2.81
N TYR A 117 2.68 17.35 2.07
CA TYR A 117 2.21 15.96 2.06
C TYR A 117 3.19 15.01 1.37
N THR A 118 3.90 15.47 0.32
CA THR A 118 4.98 14.67 -0.27
C THR A 118 6.05 14.35 0.77
N PHE A 119 6.48 15.33 1.55
CA PHE A 119 7.45 15.14 2.63
C PHE A 119 6.93 14.19 3.71
N GLN A 120 5.64 14.29 4.09
CA GLN A 120 5.05 13.38 5.07
C GLN A 120 4.93 11.94 4.55
N ILE A 121 4.63 11.75 3.25
CA ILE A 121 4.63 10.42 2.60
C ILE A 121 6.04 9.83 2.63
N LEU A 122 7.06 10.61 2.25
CA LEU A 122 8.45 10.16 2.28
C LEU A 122 8.91 9.77 3.68
N LYS A 123 8.49 10.50 4.74
CA LYS A 123 8.75 10.11 6.13
C LYS A 123 8.15 8.75 6.50
N ALA A 124 6.91 8.47 6.06
CA ALA A 124 6.27 7.18 6.31
C ALA A 124 7.03 6.04 5.60
N ILE A 125 7.45 6.29 4.35
CA ILE A 125 8.19 5.34 3.54
C ILE A 125 9.59 5.09 4.11
N ASP A 126 10.32 6.14 4.47
CA ASP A 126 11.63 6.02 5.12
C ASP A 126 11.55 5.20 6.41
N TYR A 127 10.52 5.45 7.22
CA TYR A 127 10.29 4.71 8.46
C TYR A 127 10.07 3.21 8.21
N CYS A 128 9.27 2.82 7.23
CA CYS A 128 9.03 1.39 6.95
C CYS A 128 10.21 0.74 6.22
N HIS A 129 10.84 1.43 5.28
CA HIS A 129 12.01 0.94 4.54
C HIS A 129 13.20 0.72 5.44
N SER A 130 13.46 1.62 6.42
CA SER A 130 14.53 1.45 7.41
C SER A 130 14.35 0.21 8.31
N ARG A 131 13.14 -0.37 8.33
CA ARG A 131 12.81 -1.63 9.03
C ARG A 131 12.73 -2.83 8.10
N GLY A 132 13.21 -2.67 6.87
CA GLY A 132 13.21 -3.75 5.88
C GLY A 132 11.82 -4.08 5.34
N ILE A 133 10.86 -3.17 5.36
CA ILE A 133 9.47 -3.42 4.94
C ILE A 133 9.13 -2.58 3.71
N MET A 134 8.71 -3.23 2.63
CA MET A 134 8.11 -2.62 1.44
C MET A 134 6.58 -2.57 1.62
N HIS A 135 5.95 -1.43 1.31
CA HIS A 135 4.50 -1.28 1.38
C HIS A 135 3.79 -1.95 0.20
N ARG A 136 4.27 -1.75 -1.00
CA ARG A 136 3.87 -2.35 -2.27
C ARG A 136 2.46 -1.97 -2.78
N ASP A 137 1.76 -1.03 -2.14
CA ASP A 137 0.50 -0.45 -2.65
C ASP A 137 0.36 1.03 -2.26
N ILE A 138 1.43 1.81 -2.46
CA ILE A 138 1.41 3.27 -2.28
C ILE A 138 0.51 3.88 -3.36
N LYS A 139 -0.58 4.54 -2.92
CA LYS A 139 -1.55 5.22 -3.78
C LYS A 139 -2.37 6.23 -2.96
N PRO A 140 -3.00 7.25 -3.56
CA PRO A 140 -3.76 8.27 -2.82
C PRO A 140 -4.89 7.72 -1.95
N MET A 141 -5.51 6.60 -2.32
CA MET A 141 -6.55 5.96 -1.52
C MET A 141 -6.03 5.32 -0.23
N ASN A 142 -4.73 4.97 -0.17
CA ASN A 142 -4.08 4.38 1.00
C ASN A 142 -3.36 5.43 1.86
N ILE A 143 -3.64 6.71 1.63
CA ILE A 143 -3.07 7.84 2.36
C ILE A 143 -4.24 8.65 2.92
N ILE A 144 -4.40 8.63 4.24
CA ILE A 144 -5.41 9.44 4.93
C ILE A 144 -4.77 10.77 5.32
N VAL A 145 -5.49 11.86 5.06
CA VAL A 145 -5.01 13.23 5.30
C VAL A 145 -5.98 13.95 6.21
N ASP A 146 -5.51 14.46 7.32
CA ASP A 146 -6.21 15.44 8.15
C ASP A 146 -5.75 16.85 7.73
N VAL A 147 -6.62 17.53 6.99
CA VAL A 147 -6.34 18.86 6.44
C VAL A 147 -6.20 19.91 7.55
N ASN A 148 -7.00 19.78 8.62
CA ASN A 148 -7.03 20.75 9.71
C ASN A 148 -5.72 20.72 10.52
N ASN A 149 -5.22 19.52 10.81
CA ASN A 149 -3.99 19.31 11.56
C ASN A 149 -2.74 19.15 10.66
N LYS A 150 -2.91 19.27 9.34
CA LYS A 150 -1.84 19.01 8.33
C LYS A 150 -1.09 17.71 8.60
N SER A 151 -1.80 16.67 9.05
CA SER A 151 -1.22 15.35 9.34
C SER A 151 -1.63 14.30 8.32
N LEU A 152 -0.86 13.22 8.26
CA LEU A 152 -1.04 12.15 7.28
C LEU A 152 -0.79 10.80 7.93
N LYS A 153 -1.52 9.78 7.50
CA LYS A 153 -1.29 8.38 7.85
C LYS A 153 -1.34 7.48 6.63
N LEU A 154 -0.32 6.64 6.50
CA LEU A 154 -0.26 5.56 5.52
C LEU A 154 -1.00 4.33 6.06
N ILE A 155 -1.96 3.82 5.28
CA ILE A 155 -2.85 2.73 5.66
C ILE A 155 -2.73 1.54 4.69
N ASP A 156 -3.41 0.43 5.02
CA ASP A 156 -3.56 -0.80 4.20
C ASP A 156 -2.25 -1.53 3.90
N TRP A 157 -1.74 -2.23 4.89
CA TRP A 157 -0.51 -3.03 4.86
C TRP A 157 -0.70 -4.47 4.37
N GLY A 158 -1.86 -4.81 3.82
CA GLY A 158 -2.22 -6.16 3.39
C GLY A 158 -1.37 -6.71 2.23
N LEU A 159 -0.75 -5.84 1.42
CA LEU A 159 0.19 -6.22 0.36
C LEU A 159 1.66 -6.09 0.76
N SER A 160 1.96 -5.58 1.96
CA SER A 160 3.33 -5.32 2.40
C SER A 160 4.14 -6.61 2.60
N GLU A 161 5.46 -6.50 2.51
CA GLU A 161 6.38 -7.65 2.60
C GLU A 161 7.71 -7.23 3.22
N PHE A 162 8.34 -8.15 3.95
CA PHE A 162 9.73 -7.99 4.35
C PHE A 162 10.65 -8.15 3.14
N TYR A 163 11.52 -7.18 2.94
CA TYR A 163 12.55 -7.27 1.92
C TYR A 163 13.63 -8.27 2.33
N ILE A 164 13.95 -9.17 1.45
CA ILE A 164 15.05 -10.14 1.59
C ILE A 164 15.86 -10.07 0.29
N PRO A 165 17.19 -9.79 0.37
CA PRO A 165 18.04 -9.77 -0.82
C PRO A 165 17.95 -11.07 -1.62
N ASN A 166 17.91 -10.95 -2.94
CA ASN A 166 17.84 -12.08 -3.89
C ASN A 166 16.61 -12.99 -3.75
N LYS A 167 15.58 -12.54 -3.04
CA LYS A 167 14.29 -13.24 -2.99
C LYS A 167 13.44 -12.86 -4.19
N ASP A 168 12.77 -13.87 -4.75
CA ASP A 168 11.71 -13.75 -5.75
C ASP A 168 10.43 -13.21 -5.09
N PHE A 169 9.93 -12.06 -5.54
CA PHE A 169 8.70 -11.45 -5.04
C PHE A 169 7.60 -11.48 -6.10
N ASN A 170 6.34 -11.59 -5.66
CA ASN A 170 5.19 -11.53 -6.54
C ASN A 170 5.03 -10.13 -7.15
N THR A 171 4.98 -10.04 -8.48
CA THR A 171 4.79 -8.79 -9.24
C THR A 171 3.33 -8.36 -9.40
N ARG A 172 2.37 -9.22 -9.00
CA ARG A 172 0.93 -8.88 -8.99
C ARG A 172 0.54 -8.09 -7.74
N VAL A 173 1.30 -7.04 -7.45
CA VAL A 173 1.11 -6.09 -6.35
C VAL A 173 0.97 -4.68 -6.93
N SER A 174 0.64 -3.69 -6.12
CA SER A 174 0.40 -2.30 -6.50
C SER A 174 -0.79 -2.11 -7.47
N SER A 175 -1.38 -0.95 -7.43
CA SER A 175 -2.44 -0.53 -8.34
C SER A 175 -1.83 -0.01 -9.64
N ARG A 176 -2.38 -0.39 -10.80
CA ARG A 176 -1.75 -0.19 -12.12
C ARG A 176 -1.21 1.22 -12.38
N PRO A 177 -1.92 2.34 -12.08
CA PRO A 177 -1.41 3.69 -12.34
C PRO A 177 -0.12 4.04 -11.56
N TYR A 178 0.19 3.27 -10.52
CA TYR A 178 1.32 3.49 -9.60
C TYR A 178 2.39 2.39 -9.69
N LYS A 179 2.20 1.39 -10.58
CA LYS A 179 3.18 0.31 -10.77
C LYS A 179 4.47 0.84 -11.39
N SER A 180 5.59 0.46 -10.81
CA SER A 180 6.92 0.71 -11.37
C SER A 180 7.21 -0.15 -12.60
N PRO A 181 8.13 0.26 -13.48
CA PRO A 181 8.47 -0.47 -14.70
C PRO A 181 8.83 -1.94 -14.45
N GLU A 182 9.60 -2.24 -13.40
CA GLU A 182 9.98 -3.60 -13.03
C GLU A 182 8.78 -4.49 -12.73
N LEU A 183 7.75 -3.95 -12.09
CA LEU A 183 6.50 -4.71 -11.84
C LEU A 183 5.70 -4.94 -13.11
N LEU A 184 5.72 -3.97 -14.05
CA LEU A 184 4.98 -4.05 -15.31
C LEU A 184 5.55 -5.12 -16.24
N ILE A 185 6.89 -5.27 -16.28
CA ILE A 185 7.60 -6.30 -17.05
C ILE A 185 7.71 -7.64 -16.32
N GLY A 186 7.16 -7.76 -15.11
CA GLY A 186 7.20 -9.01 -14.34
C GLY A 186 8.57 -9.35 -13.75
N TYR A 187 9.47 -8.39 -13.53
CA TYR A 187 10.74 -8.64 -12.89
C TYR A 187 10.56 -8.87 -11.38
N HIS A 188 10.90 -10.06 -10.93
CA HIS A 188 10.59 -10.54 -9.57
C HIS A 188 11.58 -10.07 -8.48
N TYR A 189 12.78 -9.60 -8.85
CA TYR A 189 13.83 -9.19 -7.91
C TYR A 189 13.83 -7.68 -7.66
N TYR A 190 12.65 -7.12 -7.40
CA TYR A 190 12.49 -5.71 -7.08
C TYR A 190 12.74 -5.42 -5.59
N ASP A 191 12.89 -4.16 -5.25
CA ASP A 191 13.20 -3.67 -3.91
C ASP A 191 12.32 -2.48 -3.49
N PHE A 192 12.77 -1.73 -2.51
CA PHE A 192 12.11 -0.53 -1.98
C PHE A 192 11.82 0.55 -3.02
N SER A 193 12.57 0.59 -4.12
CA SER A 193 12.44 1.61 -5.17
C SER A 193 11.05 1.64 -5.80
N MET A 194 10.32 0.52 -5.79
CA MET A 194 8.94 0.46 -6.28
C MET A 194 7.98 1.39 -5.51
N ASP A 195 8.17 1.55 -4.19
CA ASP A 195 7.36 2.45 -3.38
C ASP A 195 7.71 3.93 -3.66
N ILE A 196 8.99 4.22 -3.93
CA ILE A 196 9.46 5.55 -4.34
C ILE A 196 8.88 5.92 -5.71
N TRP A 197 8.87 4.98 -6.67
CA TRP A 197 8.21 5.18 -7.96
C TRP A 197 6.73 5.55 -7.79
N SER A 198 6.00 4.77 -6.97
CA SER A 198 4.58 5.02 -6.70
C SER A 198 4.36 6.41 -6.09
N THR A 199 5.25 6.85 -5.20
CA THR A 199 5.24 8.20 -4.61
C THR A 199 5.49 9.27 -5.68
N GLY A 200 6.44 9.06 -6.60
CA GLY A 200 6.67 9.94 -7.74
C GLY A 200 5.43 10.09 -8.62
N CYS A 201 4.69 8.99 -8.86
CA CYS A 201 3.42 9.03 -9.59
C CYS A 201 2.34 9.86 -8.85
N ILE A 202 2.29 9.79 -7.51
CA ILE A 202 1.38 10.59 -6.68
C ILE A 202 1.77 12.08 -6.77
N LEU A 203 3.05 12.40 -6.60
CA LEU A 203 3.56 13.77 -6.72
C LEU A 203 3.23 14.37 -8.09
N ALA A 204 3.49 13.63 -9.17
CA ALA A 204 3.15 14.06 -10.51
C ALA A 204 1.63 14.29 -10.67
N ALA A 205 0.80 13.39 -10.12
CA ALA A 205 -0.66 13.55 -10.16
C ALA A 205 -1.11 14.82 -9.42
N MET A 206 -0.54 15.12 -8.25
CA MET A 206 -0.81 16.35 -7.50
C MET A 206 -0.36 17.62 -8.26
N MET A 207 0.86 17.62 -8.80
CA MET A 207 1.43 18.75 -9.54
C MET A 207 0.65 19.09 -10.83
N PHE A 208 0.23 18.07 -11.56
CA PHE A 208 -0.50 18.22 -12.82
C PHE A 208 -2.02 18.20 -12.68
N LYS A 209 -2.54 18.17 -11.42
CA LYS A 209 -3.99 18.14 -11.12
C LYS A 209 -4.74 17.04 -11.88
N LYS A 210 -4.18 15.82 -11.88
CA LYS A 210 -4.74 14.64 -12.55
C LYS A 210 -5.07 13.57 -11.54
N ASP A 211 -6.15 12.82 -11.74
CA ASP A 211 -6.49 11.66 -10.91
C ASP A 211 -5.40 10.57 -10.96
N HIS A 212 -4.78 10.41 -12.14
CA HIS A 212 -3.64 9.54 -12.39
C HIS A 212 -2.70 10.21 -13.37
N PHE A 213 -1.40 10.22 -13.08
CA PHE A 213 -0.41 10.77 -14.02
C PHE A 213 -0.19 9.83 -15.20
N PHE A 214 0.00 8.54 -14.93
CA PHE A 214 0.04 7.48 -15.94
C PHE A 214 -1.21 6.62 -15.82
N LEU A 215 -1.93 6.39 -16.93
CA LEU A 215 -3.13 5.55 -16.95
C LEU A 215 -3.17 4.70 -18.22
N GLY A 216 -2.79 3.43 -18.09
CA GLY A 216 -2.83 2.43 -19.14
C GLY A 216 -3.99 1.45 -18.97
N LYS A 217 -4.41 0.83 -20.07
CA LYS A 217 -5.48 -0.19 -20.12
C LYS A 217 -5.04 -1.53 -19.50
N ASP A 218 -3.79 -1.90 -19.72
CA ASP A 218 -3.11 -3.09 -19.20
C ASP A 218 -1.67 -2.74 -18.82
N ASN A 219 -0.84 -3.73 -18.47
CA ASN A 219 0.55 -3.49 -18.05
C ASN A 219 1.41 -2.95 -19.20
N ASN A 220 1.23 -3.44 -20.42
CA ASN A 220 2.02 -3.04 -21.57
C ASN A 220 1.68 -1.60 -21.98
N ASP A 221 0.39 -1.25 -22.03
CA ASP A 221 -0.05 0.13 -22.29
C ASP A 221 0.38 1.07 -21.16
N GLN A 222 0.38 0.61 -19.90
CA GLN A 222 0.89 1.38 -18.77
C GLN A 222 2.38 1.71 -18.96
N LEU A 223 3.21 0.73 -19.32
CA LEU A 223 4.63 0.94 -19.59
C LEU A 223 4.82 1.85 -20.81
N LEU A 224 4.03 1.67 -21.86
CA LEU A 224 4.06 2.55 -23.03
C LEU A 224 3.78 4.01 -22.65
N LYS A 225 2.79 4.28 -21.79
CA LYS A 225 2.50 5.64 -21.29
C LYS A 225 3.69 6.24 -20.52
N ILE A 226 4.39 5.42 -19.77
CA ILE A 226 5.58 5.83 -19.02
C ILE A 226 6.69 6.22 -19.99
N VAL A 227 7.05 5.35 -20.95
CA VAL A 227 8.15 5.64 -21.90
C VAL A 227 7.81 6.77 -22.87
N GLN A 228 6.55 7.00 -23.20
CA GLN A 228 6.10 8.15 -24.00
C GLN A 228 6.45 9.48 -23.33
N ILE A 229 6.35 9.56 -22.02
CA ILE A 229 6.59 10.81 -21.27
C ILE A 229 8.05 10.93 -20.84
N LEU A 230 8.63 9.88 -20.26
CA LEU A 230 9.97 9.90 -19.68
C LEU A 230 11.07 9.60 -20.72
N GLY A 231 10.73 9.02 -21.86
CA GLY A 231 11.67 8.42 -22.79
C GLY A 231 11.99 6.98 -22.44
N SER A 232 12.66 6.28 -23.33
CA SER A 232 12.95 4.84 -23.17
C SER A 232 14.43 4.53 -22.89
N ASN A 233 15.35 5.51 -22.96
CA ASN A 233 16.78 5.26 -22.77
C ASN A 233 17.09 4.66 -21.39
N ASP A 234 16.56 5.27 -20.31
CA ASP A 234 16.80 4.77 -18.97
C ASP A 234 16.14 3.41 -18.75
N PHE A 235 15.00 3.15 -19.40
CA PHE A 235 14.37 1.84 -19.38
C PHE A 235 15.25 0.78 -20.04
N PHE A 236 15.84 1.06 -21.21
CA PHE A 236 16.77 0.14 -21.86
C PHE A 236 18.05 -0.08 -21.06
N ASN A 237 18.61 0.97 -20.46
CA ASN A 237 19.74 0.86 -19.54
C ASN A 237 19.41 -0.04 -18.34
N TYR A 238 18.20 0.08 -17.81
CA TYR A 238 17.71 -0.78 -16.74
C TYR A 238 17.63 -2.25 -17.19
N LEU A 239 17.02 -2.53 -18.36
CA LEU A 239 16.93 -3.90 -18.90
C LEU A 239 18.33 -4.51 -19.09
N GLN A 240 19.27 -3.75 -19.64
CA GLN A 240 20.64 -4.20 -19.83
C GLN A 240 21.35 -4.48 -18.50
N LYS A 241 21.24 -3.56 -17.54
CA LYS A 241 21.87 -3.69 -16.22
C LYS A 241 21.45 -4.97 -15.49
N PHE A 242 20.20 -5.36 -15.60
CA PHE A 242 19.65 -6.52 -14.92
C PHE A 242 19.48 -7.76 -15.81
N ASN A 243 19.99 -7.67 -17.05
CA ASN A 243 19.92 -8.74 -18.05
C ASN A 243 18.47 -9.25 -18.27
N ILE A 244 17.53 -8.31 -18.38
CA ILE A 244 16.09 -8.60 -18.54
C ILE A 244 15.76 -8.59 -20.03
N THR A 245 15.11 -9.67 -20.50
CA THR A 245 14.59 -9.74 -21.89
C THR A 245 13.12 -9.41 -21.89
N VAL A 246 12.71 -8.58 -22.86
CA VAL A 246 11.30 -8.29 -23.19
C VAL A 246 11.04 -8.69 -24.63
N ASP A 247 9.78 -8.86 -25.01
CA ASP A 247 9.43 -9.27 -26.37
C ASP A 247 9.96 -8.30 -27.44
N ALA A 248 10.43 -8.85 -28.57
CA ALA A 248 11.00 -8.07 -29.66
C ALA A 248 10.02 -7.03 -30.25
N SER A 249 8.71 -7.35 -30.28
CA SER A 249 7.66 -6.43 -30.70
C SER A 249 7.52 -5.23 -29.76
N GLU A 250 7.58 -5.47 -28.45
CA GLU A 250 7.54 -4.42 -27.42
C GLU A 250 8.81 -3.56 -27.47
N MET A 251 9.99 -4.20 -27.61
CA MET A 251 11.25 -3.49 -27.78
C MET A 251 11.22 -2.53 -28.97
N THR A 252 10.68 -2.96 -30.12
CA THR A 252 10.54 -2.12 -31.31
C THR A 252 9.61 -0.94 -31.06
N LEU A 253 8.52 -1.15 -30.31
CA LEU A 253 7.59 -0.08 -29.94
C LEU A 253 8.25 0.97 -29.02
N TYR A 254 8.99 0.53 -28.00
CA TYR A 254 9.62 1.43 -27.04
C TYR A 254 10.79 2.22 -27.64
N LYS A 255 11.54 1.64 -28.61
CA LYS A 255 12.64 2.33 -29.33
C LYS A 255 12.20 3.62 -30.04
N LYS A 256 10.92 3.75 -30.40
CA LYS A 256 10.37 4.99 -31.00
C LYS A 256 10.43 6.20 -30.05
N TYR A 257 10.60 5.95 -28.74
CA TYR A 257 10.63 6.98 -27.69
C TYR A 257 12.02 7.16 -27.08
N CYS A 258 13.08 6.69 -27.75
CA CYS A 258 14.46 7.05 -27.39
C CYS A 258 14.65 8.56 -27.53
N LYS A 259 15.10 9.20 -26.46
CA LYS A 259 15.41 10.63 -26.41
C LYS A 259 16.88 10.83 -26.21
#